data_e9ad897e8a7105698e21f3735ade1860
#
_entry.id   e9ad897e8a7105698e21f3735ade1860
#
_cell.length_a   1.000
_cell.length_b   1.000
_cell.length_c   1.000
_cell.angle_alpha   90.00
_cell.angle_beta   90.00
_cell.angle_gamma   90.00
#
_symmetry.space_group_name_H-M   'P 1'
#
loop_
_entity.id
_entity.type
_entity.pdbx_description
1 polymer ?
#
loop_
_entity_poly.entity_id
_entity_poly.type
_entity_poly.pdbx_seq_one_letter_code
_entity_poly.pdbx_strand_id
1 'polypeptide(L)'
;CSSDLLGHYSSFLITRRLAKAGHTPIILVGAATGLIGDPRGTTERALSDRDTVFKNYEALKAQVQKFFPFEVVNNYDWVKDIHIIDFFRDYGKYINVNYMLNKDLVRRQMETGISYAEFSYMLIQGLDFKWLHEHKGVDLQVAGSDQWGNITTGIELIRKTTGDEVYAMTMPLVTDANGNKFGKSEGNAVW
;
A
#
# COMPACT_ATOMS: atom_id res chain seq x y z
N CYS A 1 0.81 1.88 19.90
CA CYS A 1 0.83 1.23 18.60
C CYS A 1 1.81 0.10 18.60
N SER A 2 1.32 -1.05 18.84
CA SER A 2 2.05 -2.26 18.60
C SER A 2 1.94 -2.55 17.11
N SER A 3 2.92 -2.14 16.37
CA SER A 3 3.03 -2.52 14.99
C SER A 3 3.47 -3.96 14.92
N ASP A 4 3.01 -4.63 13.91
CA ASP A 4 3.42 -5.93 13.44
C ASP A 4 4.88 -5.88 13.00
N LEU A 5 5.78 -5.79 13.98
CA LEU A 5 7.20 -5.44 13.77
C LEU A 5 7.90 -6.45 12.88
N LEU A 6 7.59 -7.75 13.01
CA LEU A 6 8.29 -8.78 12.26
C LEU A 6 7.96 -8.74 10.77
N GLY A 7 6.68 -8.56 10.40
CA GLY A 7 6.26 -8.40 9.02
C GLY A 7 6.85 -7.16 8.36
N HIS A 8 6.73 -6.01 9.00
CA HIS A 8 7.32 -4.76 8.53
C HIS A 8 8.86 -4.82 8.50
N TYR A 9 9.47 -5.42 9.52
CA TYR A 9 10.92 -5.55 9.60
C TYR A 9 11.49 -6.36 8.43
N SER A 10 10.84 -7.46 8.04
CA SER A 10 11.25 -8.24 6.87
C SER A 10 11.27 -7.40 5.59
N SER A 11 10.23 -6.58 5.37
CA SER A 11 10.15 -5.64 4.24
C SER A 11 11.28 -4.60 4.29
N PHE A 12 11.55 -4.03 5.45
CA PHE A 12 12.64 -3.06 5.62
C PHE A 12 14.03 -3.68 5.44
N LEU A 13 14.21 -4.96 5.78
CA LEU A 13 15.48 -5.66 5.50
C LEU A 13 15.73 -5.82 4.00
N ILE A 14 14.72 -6.14 3.21
CA ILE A 14 14.83 -6.19 1.75
C ILE A 14 15.16 -4.79 1.20
N THR A 15 14.42 -3.77 1.64
CA THR A 15 14.67 -2.38 1.28
C THR A 15 16.11 -1.95 1.61
N ARG A 16 16.64 -2.36 2.77
CA ARG A 16 18.03 -2.11 3.15
C ARG A 16 19.04 -2.83 2.23
N ARG A 17 18.71 -4.04 1.76
CA ARG A 17 19.56 -4.75 0.78
C ARG A 17 19.59 -4.04 -0.55
N LEU A 18 18.45 -3.54 -1.02
CA LEU A 18 18.39 -2.70 -2.22
C LEU A 18 19.22 -1.42 -2.07
N ALA A 19 19.15 -0.75 -0.90
CA ALA A 19 20.00 0.40 -0.61
C ALA A 19 21.50 0.08 -0.69
N LYS A 20 21.91 -1.08 -0.14
CA LYS A 20 23.31 -1.55 -0.23
C LYS A 20 23.73 -1.89 -1.66
N ALA A 21 22.80 -2.21 -2.53
CA ALA A 21 23.04 -2.45 -3.96
C ALA A 21 23.04 -1.15 -4.78
N GLY A 22 22.93 0.02 -4.16
CA GLY A 22 23.02 1.33 -4.82
C GLY A 22 21.68 1.98 -5.16
N HIS A 23 20.55 1.39 -4.77
CA HIS A 23 19.24 2.01 -4.94
C HIS A 23 18.94 3.02 -3.82
N THR A 24 18.03 3.97 -4.09
CA THR A 24 17.59 4.98 -3.12
C THR A 24 16.16 4.69 -2.66
N PRO A 25 15.97 3.98 -1.55
CA PRO A 25 14.64 3.64 -1.08
C PRO A 25 13.89 4.83 -0.50
N ILE A 26 12.57 4.85 -0.75
CA ILE A 26 11.60 5.72 -0.10
C ILE A 26 10.59 4.82 0.62
N ILE A 27 10.31 5.11 1.87
CA ILE A 27 9.31 4.38 2.67
C ILE A 27 8.01 5.18 2.66
N LEU A 28 6.97 4.58 2.09
CA LEU A 28 5.63 5.16 2.13
C LEU A 28 4.88 4.67 3.36
N VAL A 29 4.43 5.61 4.19
CA VAL A 29 3.50 5.35 5.28
C VAL A 29 2.16 5.97 4.95
N GLY A 30 1.18 5.13 4.65
CA GLY A 30 -0.11 5.55 4.10
C GLY A 30 -1.09 6.06 5.16
N ALA A 31 -1.07 7.33 5.54
CA ALA A 31 -2.10 7.89 6.42
C ALA A 31 -3.44 8.06 5.68
N ALA A 32 -3.46 8.48 4.42
CA ALA A 32 -4.70 8.58 3.64
C ALA A 32 -5.37 7.20 3.47
N THR A 33 -4.61 6.20 3.07
CA THR A 33 -5.10 4.83 2.95
C THR A 33 -5.43 4.20 4.30
N GLY A 34 -4.78 4.63 5.37
CA GLY A 34 -5.12 4.25 6.75
C GLY A 34 -6.48 4.73 7.23
N LEU A 35 -6.99 5.84 6.67
CA LEU A 35 -8.34 6.34 6.94
C LEU A 35 -9.44 5.50 6.29
N ILE A 36 -9.13 4.83 5.18
CA ILE A 36 -10.07 3.98 4.44
C ILE A 36 -9.97 2.53 4.94
N GLY A 37 -8.74 2.03 5.10
CA GLY A 37 -8.42 0.66 5.45
C GLY A 37 -8.27 -0.25 4.24
N ASP A 38 -7.20 -1.06 4.22
CA ASP A 38 -6.97 -2.08 3.20
C ASP A 38 -8.02 -3.19 3.31
N PRO A 39 -8.69 -3.58 2.22
CA PRO A 39 -9.70 -4.62 2.26
C PRO A 39 -9.17 -5.93 2.86
N ARG A 40 -9.97 -6.54 3.75
CA ARG A 40 -9.73 -7.87 4.30
C ARG A 40 -10.65 -8.87 3.62
N GLY A 41 -10.17 -10.08 3.39
CA GLY A 41 -10.91 -11.10 2.64
C GLY A 41 -12.28 -11.50 3.19
N THR A 42 -12.65 -11.11 4.42
CA THR A 42 -13.87 -11.61 5.09
C THR A 42 -14.69 -10.58 5.87
N THR A 43 -14.13 -9.42 6.21
CA THR A 43 -14.84 -8.42 7.05
C THR A 43 -14.43 -7.00 6.69
N GLU A 44 -15.40 -6.08 6.67
CA GLU A 44 -15.14 -4.66 6.54
C GLU A 44 -14.36 -4.14 7.75
N ARG A 45 -13.40 -3.27 7.51
CA ARG A 45 -12.56 -2.71 8.56
C ARG A 45 -13.27 -1.56 9.25
N ALA A 46 -13.33 -1.58 10.60
CA ALA A 46 -13.76 -0.41 11.35
C ALA A 46 -12.87 0.79 11.04
N LEU A 47 -13.48 1.91 10.65
CA LEU A 47 -12.75 3.14 10.35
C LEU A 47 -12.10 3.67 11.63
N SER A 48 -10.80 3.98 11.53
CA SER A 48 -10.09 4.67 12.60
C SER A 48 -10.36 6.17 12.52
N ASP A 49 -10.46 6.84 13.66
CA ASP A 49 -10.54 8.30 13.66
C ASP A 49 -9.24 8.92 13.15
N ARG A 50 -9.37 10.14 12.63
CA ARG A 50 -8.27 10.84 11.95
C ARG A 50 -7.07 11.07 12.86
N ASP A 51 -7.30 11.49 14.11
CA ASP A 51 -6.24 11.81 15.05
C ASP A 51 -5.43 10.55 15.41
N THR A 52 -6.11 9.43 15.58
CA THR A 52 -5.47 8.13 15.80
C THR A 52 -4.60 7.71 14.61
N VAL A 53 -5.09 7.88 13.38
CA VAL A 53 -4.30 7.56 12.18
C VAL A 53 -3.04 8.40 12.09
N PHE A 54 -3.14 9.72 12.30
CA PHE A 54 -1.98 10.61 12.26
C PHE A 54 -0.99 10.36 13.39
N LYS A 55 -1.47 10.10 14.61
CA LYS A 55 -0.61 9.70 15.72
C LYS A 55 0.14 8.40 15.42
N ASN A 56 -0.52 7.45 14.81
CA ASN A 56 0.10 6.19 14.38
C ASN A 56 1.13 6.41 13.27
N TYR A 57 0.86 7.30 12.32
CA TYR A 57 1.80 7.69 11.30
C TYR A 57 3.10 8.24 11.90
N GLU A 58 3.00 9.23 12.81
CA GLU A 58 4.19 9.83 13.43
C GLU A 58 5.00 8.82 14.25
N ALA A 59 4.31 7.93 14.97
CA ALA A 59 4.97 6.86 15.74
C ALA A 59 5.72 5.89 14.82
N LEU A 60 5.10 5.46 13.71
CA LEU A 60 5.71 4.54 12.76
C LEU A 60 6.88 5.20 12.02
N LYS A 61 6.72 6.46 11.60
CA LYS A 61 7.79 7.25 10.99
C LYS A 61 9.01 7.34 11.89
N ALA A 62 8.81 7.68 13.17
CA ALA A 62 9.90 7.75 14.14
C ALA A 62 10.59 6.39 14.35
N GLN A 63 9.82 5.28 14.37
CA GLN A 63 10.39 3.93 14.46
C GLN A 63 11.23 3.59 13.22
N VAL A 64 10.71 3.84 12.03
CA VAL A 64 11.43 3.58 10.77
C VAL A 64 12.74 4.36 10.74
N GLN A 65 12.69 5.65 11.01
CA GLN A 65 13.85 6.55 10.96
C GLN A 65 14.94 6.18 12.00
N LYS A 66 14.57 5.55 13.11
CA LYS A 66 15.52 5.07 14.12
C LYS A 66 16.42 3.94 13.61
N PHE A 67 15.90 3.09 12.72
CA PHE A 67 16.60 1.89 12.24
C PHE A 67 17.09 2.00 10.79
N PHE A 68 16.45 2.84 10.00
CA PHE A 68 16.70 2.95 8.56
C PHE A 68 16.78 4.42 8.15
N PRO A 69 17.92 4.87 7.59
CA PRO A 69 18.14 6.27 7.18
C PRO A 69 17.49 6.55 5.82
N PHE A 70 16.23 6.13 5.63
CA PHE A 70 15.51 6.33 4.39
C PHE A 70 14.54 7.52 4.49
N GLU A 71 14.24 8.12 3.36
CA GLU A 71 13.17 9.10 3.27
C GLU A 71 11.83 8.42 3.61
N VAL A 72 11.03 9.04 4.47
CA VAL A 72 9.68 8.59 4.82
C VAL A 72 8.69 9.63 4.33
N VAL A 73 7.74 9.18 3.52
CA VAL A 73 6.70 10.03 2.93
C VAL A 73 5.31 9.59 3.37
N ASN A 74 4.35 10.51 3.31
CA ASN A 74 2.96 10.29 3.67
C ASN A 74 2.07 10.54 2.46
N ASN A 75 1.28 9.55 2.07
CA ASN A 75 0.37 9.73 0.93
C ASN A 75 -0.73 10.76 1.17
N TYR A 76 -1.02 11.10 2.42
CA TYR A 76 -1.96 12.17 2.73
C TYR A 76 -1.51 13.53 2.17
N ASP A 77 -0.20 13.76 2.03
CA ASP A 77 0.36 15.03 1.57
C ASP A 77 -0.06 15.38 0.14
N TRP A 78 -0.30 14.39 -0.71
CA TRP A 78 -0.78 14.60 -2.08
C TRP A 78 -2.24 14.21 -2.29
N VAL A 79 -2.76 13.23 -1.55
CA VAL A 79 -4.16 12.78 -1.75
C VAL A 79 -5.17 13.81 -1.24
N LYS A 80 -4.85 14.55 -0.15
CA LYS A 80 -5.76 15.52 0.48
C LYS A 80 -6.23 16.65 -0.44
N ASP A 81 -5.41 16.99 -1.44
CA ASP A 81 -5.65 18.12 -2.34
C ASP A 81 -6.31 17.69 -3.66
N ILE A 82 -6.57 16.38 -3.84
CA ILE A 82 -7.24 15.87 -5.03
C ILE A 82 -8.75 15.97 -4.84
N HIS A 83 -9.39 16.81 -5.64
CA HIS A 83 -10.85 16.90 -5.66
C HIS A 83 -11.48 15.67 -6.31
N ILE A 84 -12.66 15.29 -5.85
CA ILE A 84 -13.34 14.05 -6.29
C ILE A 84 -13.54 13.99 -7.81
N ILE A 85 -13.87 15.11 -8.45
CA ILE A 85 -14.08 15.16 -9.90
C ILE A 85 -12.74 14.95 -10.63
N ASP A 86 -11.66 15.54 -10.13
CA ASP A 86 -10.31 15.38 -10.71
C ASP A 86 -9.83 13.94 -10.52
N PHE A 87 -10.12 13.33 -9.38
CA PHE A 87 -9.82 11.92 -9.16
C PHE A 87 -10.48 11.02 -10.22
N PHE A 88 -11.75 11.19 -10.50
CA PHE A 88 -12.43 10.39 -11.51
C PHE A 88 -11.95 10.71 -12.92
N ARG A 89 -11.73 11.99 -13.24
CA ARG A 89 -11.29 12.44 -14.57
C ARG A 89 -9.87 11.99 -14.89
N ASP A 90 -8.94 12.14 -13.94
CA ASP A 90 -7.51 12.05 -14.21
C ASP A 90 -6.92 10.67 -13.85
N TYR A 91 -7.62 9.90 -13.00
CA TYR A 91 -7.20 8.57 -12.59
C TYR A 91 -8.27 7.51 -12.88
N GLY A 92 -9.50 7.72 -12.43
CA GLY A 92 -10.56 6.72 -12.50
C GLY A 92 -10.83 6.22 -13.92
N LYS A 93 -10.81 7.09 -14.92
CA LYS A 93 -11.07 6.72 -16.33
C LYS A 93 -10.04 5.75 -16.92
N TYR A 94 -8.84 5.67 -16.36
CA TYR A 94 -7.78 4.80 -16.88
C TYR A 94 -7.86 3.38 -16.32
N ILE A 95 -8.63 3.16 -15.27
CA ILE A 95 -8.75 1.84 -14.62
C ILE A 95 -10.06 1.19 -15.05
N ASN A 96 -9.94 0.04 -15.70
CA ASN A 96 -11.09 -0.72 -16.17
C ASN A 96 -11.71 -1.51 -15.02
N VAL A 97 -13.03 -1.37 -14.82
CA VAL A 97 -13.77 -2.08 -13.74
C VAL A 97 -13.65 -3.60 -13.88
N ASN A 98 -13.73 -4.14 -15.11
CA ASN A 98 -13.57 -5.59 -15.32
C ASN A 98 -12.18 -6.07 -14.88
N TYR A 99 -11.14 -5.27 -15.08
CA TYR A 99 -9.80 -5.58 -14.58
C TYR A 99 -9.78 -5.62 -13.04
N MET A 100 -10.43 -4.68 -12.37
CA MET A 100 -10.54 -4.67 -10.90
C MET A 100 -11.33 -5.88 -10.39
N LEU A 101 -12.45 -6.21 -11.01
CA LEU A 101 -13.30 -7.34 -10.65
C LEU A 101 -12.60 -8.70 -10.81
N ASN A 102 -11.62 -8.79 -11.70
CA ASN A 102 -10.84 -10.01 -11.93
C ASN A 102 -9.70 -10.24 -10.92
N LYS A 103 -9.46 -9.31 -9.97
CA LYS A 103 -8.51 -9.51 -8.89
C LYS A 103 -9.03 -10.55 -7.90
N ASP A 104 -8.21 -11.49 -7.50
CA ASP A 104 -8.61 -12.60 -6.60
C ASP A 104 -9.20 -12.11 -5.27
N LEU A 105 -8.63 -11.04 -4.70
CA LEU A 105 -9.14 -10.44 -3.47
C LEU A 105 -10.55 -9.89 -3.66
N VAL A 106 -10.77 -9.13 -4.73
CA VAL A 106 -12.08 -8.55 -5.05
C VAL A 106 -13.12 -9.65 -5.31
N ARG A 107 -12.77 -10.67 -6.08
CA ARG A 107 -13.65 -11.80 -6.36
C ARG A 107 -14.15 -12.48 -5.08
N ARG A 108 -13.26 -12.75 -4.13
CA ARG A 108 -13.62 -13.36 -2.85
C ARG A 108 -14.55 -12.46 -2.03
N GLN A 109 -14.30 -11.17 -2.01
CA GLN A 109 -15.13 -10.22 -1.26
C GLN A 109 -16.49 -9.98 -1.91
N MET A 110 -16.62 -10.13 -3.22
CA MET A 110 -17.92 -10.00 -3.90
C MET A 110 -18.96 -11.03 -3.43
N GLU A 111 -18.53 -12.18 -2.92
CA GLU A 111 -19.44 -13.21 -2.37
C GLU A 111 -20.08 -12.76 -1.05
N THR A 112 -19.38 -11.94 -0.27
CA THR A 112 -19.84 -11.44 1.05
C THR A 112 -20.26 -9.99 1.02
N GLY A 113 -19.99 -9.27 -0.07
CA GLY A 113 -20.16 -7.84 -0.24
C GLY A 113 -18.84 -7.10 -0.06
N ILE A 114 -18.59 -6.11 -0.91
CA ILE A 114 -17.44 -5.20 -0.84
C ILE A 114 -17.95 -3.77 -0.87
N SER A 115 -17.50 -2.93 0.03
CA SER A 115 -17.83 -1.51 -0.01
C SER A 115 -17.12 -0.81 -1.18
N TYR A 116 -17.68 0.30 -1.67
CA TYR A 116 -17.03 1.07 -2.72
C TYR A 116 -15.67 1.62 -2.27
N ALA A 117 -15.52 1.95 -1.00
CA ALA A 117 -14.25 2.40 -0.41
C ALA A 117 -13.17 1.31 -0.52
N GLU A 118 -13.48 0.08 -0.09
CA GLU A 118 -12.57 -1.06 -0.22
C GLU A 118 -12.26 -1.40 -1.67
N PHE A 119 -13.29 -1.40 -2.54
CA PHE A 119 -13.10 -1.63 -3.98
C PHE A 119 -12.17 -0.60 -4.60
N SER A 120 -12.27 0.67 -4.20
CA SER A 120 -11.47 1.77 -4.72
C SER A 120 -10.07 1.87 -4.09
N TYR A 121 -9.78 1.13 -3.02
CA TYR A 121 -8.51 1.21 -2.30
C TYR A 121 -7.29 1.01 -3.22
N MET A 122 -7.35 0.00 -4.09
CA MET A 122 -6.25 -0.30 -5.01
C MET A 122 -5.97 0.86 -5.98
N LEU A 123 -6.97 1.68 -6.30
CA LEU A 123 -6.81 2.84 -7.16
C LEU A 123 -6.03 3.95 -6.45
N ILE A 124 -6.29 4.16 -5.16
CA ILE A 124 -5.56 5.13 -4.34
C ILE A 124 -4.09 4.71 -4.19
N GLN A 125 -3.84 3.43 -3.93
CA GLN A 125 -2.46 2.92 -3.87
C GLN A 125 -1.76 2.98 -5.23
N GLY A 126 -2.49 2.77 -6.33
CA GLY A 126 -1.97 2.97 -7.68
C GLY A 126 -1.60 4.43 -7.97
N LEU A 127 -2.41 5.37 -7.47
CA LEU A 127 -2.12 6.80 -7.52
C LEU A 127 -0.87 7.15 -6.72
N ASP A 128 -0.65 6.55 -5.55
CA ASP A 128 0.56 6.75 -4.76
C ASP A 128 1.82 6.38 -5.57
N PHE A 129 1.80 5.25 -6.27
CA PHE A 129 2.92 4.83 -7.11
C PHE A 129 3.15 5.82 -8.26
N LYS A 130 2.07 6.22 -8.94
CA LYS A 130 2.14 7.22 -10.03
C LYS A 130 2.72 8.54 -9.52
N TRP A 131 2.22 9.06 -8.39
CA TRP A 131 2.71 10.30 -7.82
C TRP A 131 4.20 10.23 -7.48
N LEU A 132 4.64 9.14 -6.85
CA LEU A 132 6.04 8.91 -6.50
C LEU A 132 6.92 8.76 -7.74
N HIS A 133 6.42 8.13 -8.80
CA HIS A 133 7.11 8.06 -10.08
C HIS A 133 7.33 9.46 -10.67
N GLU A 134 6.28 10.25 -10.80
CA GLU A 134 6.34 11.58 -11.42
C GLU A 134 7.13 12.61 -10.61
N HIS A 135 7.08 12.56 -9.26
CA HIS A 135 7.65 13.59 -8.41
C HIS A 135 8.96 13.18 -7.72
N LYS A 136 9.25 11.90 -7.65
CA LYS A 136 10.41 11.33 -6.95
C LYS A 136 11.26 10.41 -7.84
N GLY A 137 10.85 10.13 -9.06
CA GLY A 137 11.54 9.22 -9.97
C GLY A 137 11.56 7.76 -9.49
N VAL A 138 10.49 7.32 -8.82
CA VAL A 138 10.39 5.95 -8.31
C VAL A 138 9.93 5.02 -9.42
N ASP A 139 10.77 4.07 -9.81
CA ASP A 139 10.49 3.11 -10.89
C ASP A 139 10.19 1.70 -10.38
N LEU A 140 10.44 1.41 -9.10
CA LEU A 140 10.22 0.09 -8.51
C LEU A 140 9.40 0.21 -7.22
N GLN A 141 8.26 -0.48 -7.17
CA GLN A 141 7.50 -0.67 -5.93
C GLN A 141 7.75 -2.06 -5.35
N VAL A 142 8.06 -2.11 -4.04
CA VAL A 142 8.40 -3.33 -3.31
C VAL A 142 7.43 -3.53 -2.16
N ALA A 143 6.81 -4.70 -2.04
CA ALA A 143 5.89 -5.03 -0.94
C ALA A 143 5.74 -6.54 -0.71
N GLY A 144 4.90 -6.94 0.24
CA GLY A 144 4.49 -8.33 0.41
C GLY A 144 3.64 -8.83 -0.77
N SER A 145 3.59 -10.13 -0.97
CA SER A 145 2.87 -10.76 -2.10
C SER A 145 1.37 -10.49 -2.09
N ASP A 146 0.79 -10.18 -0.93
CA ASP A 146 -0.61 -9.76 -0.80
C ASP A 146 -0.91 -8.40 -1.46
N GLN A 147 0.12 -7.59 -1.72
CA GLN A 147 0.01 -6.28 -2.36
C GLN A 147 0.13 -6.32 -3.90
N TRP A 148 0.33 -7.49 -4.48
CA TRP A 148 0.53 -7.63 -5.94
C TRP A 148 -0.57 -6.96 -6.77
N GLY A 149 -1.83 -7.18 -6.39
CA GLY A 149 -2.98 -6.57 -7.06
C GLY A 149 -3.00 -5.05 -7.03
N ASN A 150 -2.60 -4.46 -5.90
CA ASN A 150 -2.54 -3.01 -5.74
C ASN A 150 -1.38 -2.41 -6.56
N ILE A 151 -0.19 -3.04 -6.49
CA ILE A 151 1.01 -2.57 -7.22
C ILE A 151 0.78 -2.62 -8.73
N THR A 152 0.23 -3.71 -9.25
CA THR A 152 -0.04 -3.85 -10.69
C THR A 152 -1.08 -2.85 -11.20
N THR A 153 -1.98 -2.37 -10.34
CA THR A 153 -2.89 -1.27 -10.66
C THR A 153 -2.11 0.04 -10.87
N GLY A 154 -1.10 0.30 -10.06
CA GLY A 154 -0.21 1.45 -10.22
C GLY A 154 0.62 1.38 -11.51
N ILE A 155 1.18 0.22 -11.84
CA ILE A 155 1.91 0.00 -13.11
C ILE A 155 1.00 0.31 -14.31
N GLU A 156 -0.23 -0.20 -14.31
CA GLU A 156 -1.18 0.03 -15.39
C GLU A 156 -1.58 1.50 -15.50
N LEU A 157 -1.74 2.19 -14.36
CA LEU A 157 -2.06 3.61 -14.31
C LEU A 157 -0.92 4.45 -14.89
N ILE A 158 0.33 4.20 -14.49
CA ILE A 158 1.52 4.89 -15.02
C ILE A 158 1.62 4.66 -16.52
N ARG A 159 1.61 3.40 -16.95
CA ARG A 159 1.69 3.04 -18.37
C ARG A 159 0.65 3.77 -19.23
N LYS A 160 -0.59 3.89 -18.75
CA LYS A 160 -1.69 4.54 -19.50
C LYS A 160 -1.63 6.06 -19.48
N THR A 161 -1.03 6.66 -18.47
CA THR A 161 -1.03 8.14 -18.31
C THR A 161 0.26 8.78 -18.80
N THR A 162 1.40 8.12 -18.65
CA THR A 162 2.72 8.65 -19.03
C THR A 162 3.36 7.89 -20.19
N GLY A 163 3.00 6.62 -20.38
CA GLY A 163 3.67 5.71 -21.32
C GLY A 163 4.93 5.05 -20.75
N ASP A 164 5.32 5.39 -19.52
CA ASP A 164 6.54 4.91 -18.90
C ASP A 164 6.41 3.46 -18.43
N GLU A 165 7.55 2.77 -18.32
CA GLU A 165 7.68 1.42 -17.81
C GLU A 165 8.22 1.46 -16.38
N VAL A 166 7.47 0.85 -15.45
CA VAL A 166 7.84 0.72 -14.04
C VAL A 166 7.67 -0.72 -13.57
N TYR A 167 8.27 -1.05 -12.44
CA TYR A 167 8.46 -2.43 -12.01
C TYR A 167 7.84 -2.70 -10.64
N ALA A 168 7.50 -3.97 -10.40
CA ALA A 168 7.04 -4.48 -9.12
C ALA A 168 7.94 -5.62 -8.64
N MET A 169 8.24 -5.63 -7.37
CA MET A 169 8.85 -6.77 -6.68
C MET A 169 8.04 -7.12 -5.45
N THR A 170 7.60 -8.36 -5.35
CA THR A 170 6.93 -8.84 -4.14
C THR A 170 7.74 -9.94 -3.48
N MET A 171 7.63 -9.99 -2.16
CA MET A 171 8.24 -11.03 -1.33
C MET A 171 7.17 -11.89 -0.68
N PRO A 172 7.45 -13.18 -0.42
CA PRO A 172 6.55 -14.03 0.34
C PRO A 172 6.24 -13.41 1.72
N LEU A 173 5.01 -13.60 2.17
CA LEU A 173 4.62 -13.19 3.51
C LEU A 173 5.34 -14.06 4.55
N VAL A 174 5.67 -13.47 5.69
CA VAL A 174 6.17 -14.23 6.84
C VAL A 174 4.99 -14.96 7.46
N THR A 175 5.12 -16.29 7.59
CA THR A 175 4.08 -17.16 8.14
C THR A 175 4.59 -17.92 9.35
N ASP A 176 3.67 -18.37 10.19
CA ASP A 176 3.98 -19.34 11.24
C ASP A 176 4.23 -20.74 10.66
N ALA A 177 4.52 -21.72 11.54
CA ALA A 177 4.76 -23.10 11.13
C ALA A 177 3.54 -23.78 10.47
N ASN A 178 2.35 -23.25 10.67
CA ASN A 178 1.10 -23.75 10.09
C ASN A 178 0.72 -23.04 8.76
N GLY A 179 1.57 -22.09 8.30
CA GLY A 179 1.33 -21.31 7.09
C GLY A 179 0.42 -20.10 7.29
N ASN A 180 0.01 -19.76 8.50
CA ASN A 180 -0.79 -18.58 8.77
C ASN A 180 0.10 -17.33 8.75
N LYS A 181 -0.40 -16.25 8.13
CA LYS A 181 0.29 -14.96 8.10
C LYS A 181 0.51 -14.46 9.53
N PHE A 182 1.72 -14.02 9.84
CA PHE A 182 1.94 -13.23 11.05
C PHE A 182 1.20 -11.90 10.92
N GLY A 183 0.32 -11.64 11.85
CA GLY A 183 -0.43 -10.40 11.85
C GLY A 183 -1.17 -10.14 13.16
N LYS A 184 -1.35 -8.86 13.47
CA LYS A 184 -2.08 -8.42 14.66
C LYS A 184 -3.53 -8.96 14.67
N SER A 185 -4.11 -9.12 13.49
CA SER A 185 -5.46 -9.66 13.30
C SER A 185 -5.58 -11.17 13.55
N GLU A 186 -4.45 -11.88 13.47
CA GLU A 186 -4.39 -13.34 13.63
C GLU A 186 -4.03 -13.76 15.06
N GLY A 187 -3.78 -12.80 15.96
CA GLY A 187 -3.43 -13.08 17.36
C GLY A 187 -2.03 -13.68 17.58
N ASN A 188 -1.23 -13.82 16.52
CA ASN A 188 0.12 -14.42 16.54
C ASN A 188 1.24 -13.39 16.32
N ALA A 189 0.97 -12.10 16.60
CA ALA A 189 1.99 -11.06 16.49
C ALA A 189 3.15 -11.30 17.46
N VAL A 190 4.37 -11.16 16.96
CA VAL A 190 5.60 -11.19 17.78
C VAL A 190 6.01 -9.75 18.09
N TRP A 191 6.19 -9.46 19.37
CA TRP A 191 6.51 -8.14 19.93
C TRP A 191 8.00 -7.93 20.12
#